data_6438286a7b3574593aa983311774f270
#
_entry.id   6438286a7b3574593aa983311774f270
#
_cell.length_a   1.000
_cell.length_b   1.000
_cell.length_c   1.000
_cell.angle_alpha   90.00
_cell.angle_beta   90.00
_cell.angle_gamma   90.00
#
_symmetry.space_group_name_H-M   'P 1'
#
loop_
_entity.id
_entity.type
_entity.pdbx_description
1 polymer ?
#
loop_
_entity_poly.entity_id
_entity_poly.type
_entity_poly.pdbx_seq_one_letter_code
_entity_poly.pdbx_strand_id
1 'polypeptide(L)'
;NQLARKANALRKELRNTVKSLQPEKYAALEKELKEVEKAYGQATKKAEGFGGSLLSLNKIKTVLAGVFVTIGAMITGQIVGGLRDAISTIIEFEKKNSTLAAILGTTKKSIKDLTDEARRLGATTSYTAAQVTALQIELAKLGFFKEDIKAMTPSVLKFAKAVDTDLASAATLAG
;
A
#
# COMPACT_ATOMS: atom_id res chain seq x y z
N ASN A 1 -4.45 4.55 2.83
CA ASN A 1 -5.50 3.82 2.12
C ASN A 1 -5.77 4.48 0.76
N GLN A 2 -5.02 4.07 -0.26
CA GLN A 2 -5.04 4.72 -1.58
C GLN A 2 -6.35 4.49 -2.34
N LEU A 3 -6.97 3.29 -2.22
CA LEU A 3 -8.27 3.02 -2.84
C LEU A 3 -9.38 3.92 -2.27
N ALA A 4 -9.36 4.18 -0.96
CA ALA A 4 -10.29 5.10 -0.33
C ALA A 4 -10.09 6.55 -0.81
N ARG A 5 -8.84 7.00 -0.97
CA ARG A 5 -8.52 8.31 -1.55
C ARG A 5 -8.99 8.41 -3.00
N LYS A 6 -8.78 7.35 -3.79
CA LYS A 6 -9.24 7.29 -5.18
C LYS A 6 -10.77 7.32 -5.26
N ALA A 7 -11.47 6.52 -4.45
CA ALA A 7 -12.93 6.55 -4.39
C ALA A 7 -13.45 7.95 -4.04
N ASN A 8 -12.81 8.64 -3.09
CA ASN A 8 -13.20 10.00 -2.72
C ASN A 8 -12.92 11.03 -3.84
N ALA A 9 -11.81 10.86 -4.57
CA ALA A 9 -11.51 11.71 -5.73
C ALA A 9 -12.55 11.52 -6.85
N LEU A 10 -12.89 10.28 -7.18
CA LEU A 10 -13.93 9.95 -8.17
C LEU A 10 -15.32 10.48 -7.76
N ARG A 11 -15.68 10.37 -6.47
CA ARG A 11 -16.93 10.95 -5.96
C ARG A 11 -16.97 12.46 -6.07
N LYS A 12 -15.83 13.14 -5.88
CA LYS A 12 -15.70 14.58 -6.06
C LYS A 12 -15.84 14.96 -7.53
N GLU A 13 -15.18 14.23 -8.43
CA GLU A 13 -15.26 14.44 -9.87
C GLU A 13 -16.66 14.16 -10.40
N LEU A 14 -17.31 13.09 -9.94
CA LEU A 14 -18.70 12.78 -10.28
C LEU A 14 -19.67 13.90 -9.87
N ARG A 15 -19.48 14.50 -8.67
CA ARG A 15 -20.29 15.64 -8.22
C ARG A 15 -20.11 16.88 -9.08
N ASN A 16 -18.90 17.09 -9.62
CA ASN A 16 -18.58 18.25 -10.46
C ASN A 16 -18.97 18.02 -11.92
N THR A 17 -19.29 16.79 -12.31
CA THR A 17 -19.72 16.46 -13.67
C THR A 17 -21.23 16.57 -13.76
N VAL A 18 -21.72 17.48 -14.60
CA VAL A 18 -23.15 17.68 -14.81
C VAL A 18 -23.69 16.59 -15.70
N LYS A 19 -24.50 15.69 -15.14
CA LYS A 19 -25.06 14.51 -15.83
C LYS A 19 -25.80 14.87 -17.13
N SER A 20 -26.47 16.00 -17.16
CA SER A 20 -27.21 16.49 -18.32
C SER A 20 -26.33 17.01 -19.47
N LEU A 21 -25.11 17.50 -19.16
CA LEU A 21 -24.18 18.06 -20.14
C LEU A 21 -23.14 17.05 -20.64
N GLN A 22 -22.83 16.06 -19.82
CA GLN A 22 -21.79 15.04 -20.14
C GLN A 22 -22.27 13.64 -19.68
N PRO A 23 -23.36 13.09 -20.27
CA PRO A 23 -23.95 11.83 -19.79
C PRO A 23 -23.01 10.64 -19.93
N GLU A 24 -22.21 10.57 -20.98
CA GLU A 24 -21.25 9.47 -21.19
C GLU A 24 -20.10 9.50 -20.17
N LYS A 25 -19.58 10.69 -19.90
CA LYS A 25 -18.53 10.88 -18.88
C LYS A 25 -19.05 10.56 -17.49
N TYR A 26 -20.28 10.98 -17.20
CA TYR A 26 -20.93 10.67 -15.92
C TYR A 26 -21.12 9.17 -15.72
N ALA A 27 -21.62 8.46 -16.72
CA ALA A 27 -21.81 7.02 -16.69
C ALA A 27 -20.47 6.25 -16.57
N ALA A 28 -19.40 6.71 -17.23
CA ALA A 28 -18.07 6.12 -17.11
C ALA A 28 -17.51 6.28 -15.71
N LEU A 29 -17.60 7.48 -15.11
CA LEU A 29 -17.16 7.75 -13.74
C LEU A 29 -17.95 6.95 -12.69
N GLU A 30 -19.27 6.83 -12.87
CA GLU A 30 -20.12 6.04 -11.98
C GLU A 30 -19.77 4.55 -12.02
N LYS A 31 -19.51 4.00 -13.21
CA LYS A 31 -19.06 2.63 -13.39
C LYS A 31 -17.68 2.41 -12.73
N GLU A 32 -16.74 3.30 -12.95
CA GLU A 32 -15.39 3.22 -12.36
C GLU A 32 -15.46 3.30 -10.83
N LEU A 33 -16.26 4.20 -10.28
CA LEU A 33 -16.45 4.30 -8.84
C LEU A 33 -16.98 2.99 -8.24
N LYS A 34 -17.99 2.40 -8.86
CA LYS A 34 -18.58 1.12 -8.43
C LYS A 34 -17.59 -0.04 -8.45
N GLU A 35 -16.72 -0.08 -9.46
CA GLU A 35 -15.66 -1.10 -9.56
C GLU A 35 -14.56 -0.90 -8.51
N VAL A 36 -14.14 0.35 -8.27
CA VAL A 36 -13.17 0.67 -7.20
C VAL A 36 -13.74 0.36 -5.82
N GLU A 37 -15.01 0.67 -5.56
CA GLU A 37 -15.67 0.33 -4.29
C GLU A 37 -15.81 -1.18 -4.09
N LYS A 38 -16.13 -1.93 -5.14
CA LYS A 38 -16.17 -3.40 -5.11
C LYS A 38 -14.78 -3.99 -4.84
N ALA A 39 -13.74 -3.49 -5.50
CA ALA A 39 -12.36 -3.91 -5.28
C ALA A 39 -11.90 -3.57 -3.84
N TYR A 40 -12.26 -2.39 -3.33
CA TYR A 40 -11.98 -1.99 -1.95
C TYR A 40 -12.69 -2.90 -0.94
N GLY A 41 -13.97 -3.20 -1.14
CA GLY A 41 -14.75 -4.10 -0.29
C GLY A 41 -14.21 -5.53 -0.30
N GLN A 42 -13.74 -6.02 -1.45
CA GLN A 42 -13.09 -7.33 -1.55
C GLN A 42 -11.69 -7.35 -0.90
N ALA A 43 -10.92 -6.27 -1.04
CA ALA A 43 -9.60 -6.13 -0.42
C ALA A 43 -9.71 -6.04 1.11
N THR A 44 -10.73 -5.33 1.65
CA THR A 44 -10.97 -5.26 3.10
C THR A 44 -11.47 -6.58 3.68
N LYS A 45 -12.43 -7.25 3.06
CA LYS A 45 -12.90 -8.59 3.48
C LYS A 45 -11.80 -9.64 3.44
N LYS A 46 -10.88 -9.54 2.48
CA LYS A 46 -9.73 -10.45 2.39
C LYS A 46 -8.61 -10.09 3.37
N ALA A 47 -8.41 -8.81 3.69
CA ALA A 47 -7.46 -8.40 4.72
C ALA A 47 -7.86 -8.91 6.11
N GLU A 48 -9.14 -9.07 6.38
CA GLU A 48 -9.67 -9.69 7.60
C GLU A 48 -9.53 -11.22 7.63
N GLY A 49 -9.42 -11.88 6.45
CA GLY A 49 -9.32 -13.34 6.28
C GLY A 49 -7.92 -13.87 5.90
N PHE A 50 -6.87 -13.05 5.90
CA PHE A 50 -5.56 -13.41 5.35
C PHE A 50 -4.70 -14.28 6.29
N GLY A 51 -5.08 -15.56 6.40
CA GLY A 51 -4.16 -16.66 6.65
C GLY A 51 -3.84 -17.48 5.40
N GLY A 52 -4.14 -17.01 4.18
CA GLY A 52 -4.09 -17.86 2.99
C GLY A 52 -3.55 -17.21 1.72
N SER A 53 -2.39 -17.72 1.29
CA SER A 53 -1.97 -17.97 -0.09
C SER A 53 -1.71 -16.80 -1.05
N LEU A 54 -0.47 -16.73 -1.52
CA LEU A 54 0.06 -16.00 -2.70
C LEU A 54 -0.80 -16.12 -3.99
N LEU A 55 -1.70 -17.10 -4.08
CA LEU A 55 -2.67 -17.28 -5.16
C LEU A 55 -3.68 -16.12 -5.27
N SER A 56 -3.90 -15.38 -4.20
CA SER A 56 -4.82 -14.24 -4.20
C SER A 56 -4.25 -12.98 -4.87
N LEU A 57 -2.92 -12.80 -4.88
CA LEU A 57 -2.29 -11.68 -5.58
C LEU A 57 -2.43 -11.79 -7.10
N ASN A 58 -2.41 -13.01 -7.64
CA ASN A 58 -2.63 -13.22 -9.07
C ASN A 58 -4.08 -12.91 -9.48
N LYS A 59 -5.07 -13.22 -8.64
CA LYS A 59 -6.48 -12.84 -8.90
C LYS A 59 -6.71 -11.34 -8.80
N ILE A 60 -6.02 -10.65 -7.89
CA ILE A 60 -6.05 -9.18 -7.82
C ILE A 60 -5.41 -8.57 -9.07
N LYS A 61 -4.30 -9.10 -9.55
CA LYS A 61 -3.68 -8.69 -10.84
C LYS A 61 -4.62 -8.88 -12.02
N THR A 62 -5.33 -10.01 -12.07
CA THR A 62 -6.25 -10.32 -13.19
C THR A 62 -7.51 -9.46 -13.17
N VAL A 63 -8.08 -9.21 -11.98
CA VAL A 63 -9.25 -8.32 -11.85
C VAL A 63 -8.86 -6.87 -12.16
N LEU A 64 -7.71 -6.41 -11.67
CA LEU A 64 -7.21 -5.07 -11.96
C LEU A 64 -6.79 -4.94 -13.44
N ALA A 65 -6.18 -5.96 -14.05
CA ALA A 65 -5.86 -5.97 -15.48
C ALA A 65 -7.13 -5.93 -16.35
N GLY A 66 -8.19 -6.67 -15.97
CA GLY A 66 -9.48 -6.62 -16.65
C GLY A 66 -10.15 -5.24 -16.59
N VAL A 67 -10.08 -4.58 -15.43
CA VAL A 67 -10.55 -3.20 -15.25
C VAL A 67 -9.74 -2.23 -16.13
N PHE A 68 -8.41 -2.44 -16.26
CA PHE A 68 -7.54 -1.61 -17.10
C PHE A 68 -7.81 -1.73 -18.60
N VAL A 69 -8.12 -2.93 -19.07
CA VAL A 69 -8.42 -3.14 -20.50
C VAL A 69 -9.72 -2.45 -20.92
N THR A 70 -10.71 -2.39 -20.03
CA THR A 70 -12.01 -1.75 -20.33
C THR A 70 -11.95 -0.22 -20.22
N ILE A 71 -11.10 0.31 -19.32
CA ILE A 71 -10.94 1.75 -19.09
C ILE A 71 -9.87 2.36 -20.02
N GLY A 72 -8.91 1.56 -20.48
CA GLY A 72 -7.75 2.01 -21.27
C GLY A 72 -8.09 2.65 -22.63
N ALA A 73 -9.34 2.56 -23.07
CA ALA A 73 -9.79 3.19 -24.31
C ALA A 73 -10.31 4.64 -24.12
N MET A 74 -10.55 5.11 -22.89
CA MET A 74 -11.25 6.39 -22.66
C MET A 74 -10.59 7.37 -21.67
N ILE A 75 -9.50 7.02 -20.99
CA ILE A 75 -8.92 7.89 -19.96
C ILE A 75 -7.44 8.15 -20.20
N THR A 76 -7.11 9.42 -20.37
CA THR A 76 -5.75 9.96 -20.53
C THR A 76 -4.77 9.40 -19.48
N GLY A 77 -3.53 9.12 -19.93
CA GLY A 77 -2.47 8.37 -19.22
C GLY A 77 -2.15 8.71 -17.76
N GLN A 78 -2.66 9.84 -17.21
CA GLN A 78 -2.41 10.26 -15.83
C GLN A 78 -3.11 9.40 -14.77
N ILE A 79 -4.31 8.88 -15.05
CA ILE A 79 -5.07 8.05 -14.09
C ILE A 79 -4.53 6.63 -14.08
N VAL A 80 -4.13 6.11 -15.24
CA VAL A 80 -3.51 4.78 -15.38
C VAL A 80 -2.15 4.73 -14.68
N GLY A 81 -1.35 5.80 -14.75
CA GLY A 81 -0.09 5.92 -14.03
C GLY A 81 -0.28 5.82 -12.50
N GLY A 82 -1.14 6.65 -11.93
CA GLY A 82 -1.39 6.67 -10.47
C GLY A 82 -1.92 5.35 -9.90
N LEU A 83 -2.66 4.57 -10.69
CA LEU A 83 -3.15 3.26 -10.27
C LEU A 83 -2.07 2.17 -10.38
N ARG A 84 -1.21 2.21 -11.40
CA ARG A 84 -0.01 1.36 -11.50
C ARG A 84 0.91 1.56 -10.30
N ASP A 85 1.19 2.81 -9.94
CA ASP A 85 2.04 3.16 -8.82
C ASP A 85 1.44 2.68 -7.48
N ALA A 86 0.13 2.80 -7.32
CA ALA A 86 -0.58 2.28 -6.16
C ALA A 86 -0.44 0.76 -6.01
N ILE A 87 -0.57 0.03 -7.12
CA ILE A 87 -0.44 -1.44 -7.14
C ILE A 87 1.00 -1.86 -6.87
N SER A 88 1.97 -1.20 -7.51
CA SER A 88 3.39 -1.48 -7.31
C SER A 88 3.79 -1.27 -5.85
N THR A 89 3.32 -0.20 -5.23
CA THR A 89 3.56 0.09 -3.80
C THR A 89 2.99 -0.99 -2.87
N ILE A 90 1.78 -1.51 -3.18
CA ILE A 90 1.17 -2.59 -2.41
C ILE A 90 1.98 -3.89 -2.56
N ILE A 91 2.37 -4.23 -3.78
CA ILE A 91 3.17 -5.43 -4.06
C ILE A 91 4.53 -5.34 -3.38
N GLU A 92 5.18 -4.19 -3.45
CA GLU A 92 6.47 -3.96 -2.79
C GLU A 92 6.34 -4.10 -1.27
N PHE A 93 5.33 -3.50 -0.66
CA PHE A 93 5.07 -3.62 0.76
C PHE A 93 4.85 -5.07 1.19
N GLU A 94 4.03 -5.83 0.46
CA GLU A 94 3.78 -7.24 0.75
C GLU A 94 5.04 -8.12 0.58
N LYS A 95 5.87 -7.83 -0.42
CA LYS A 95 7.16 -8.49 -0.62
C LYS A 95 8.10 -8.24 0.56
N LYS A 96 8.22 -6.98 1.00
CA LYS A 96 9.06 -6.61 2.15
C LYS A 96 8.58 -7.27 3.45
N ASN A 97 7.26 -7.34 3.69
CA ASN A 97 6.73 -8.08 4.85
C ASN A 97 7.05 -9.58 4.79
N SER A 98 7.05 -10.18 3.60
CA SER A 98 7.49 -11.57 3.43
C SER A 98 8.97 -11.75 3.76
N THR A 99 9.82 -10.82 3.31
CA THR A 99 11.25 -10.81 3.60
C THR A 99 11.52 -10.63 5.09
N LEU A 100 10.83 -9.69 5.74
CA LEU A 100 10.94 -9.45 7.19
C LEU A 100 10.58 -10.70 7.99
N ALA A 101 9.47 -11.36 7.65
CA ALA A 101 9.05 -12.60 8.31
C ALA A 101 10.09 -13.71 8.13
N ALA A 102 10.68 -13.84 6.94
CA ALA A 102 11.71 -14.84 6.65
C ALA A 102 13.00 -14.58 7.46
N ILE A 103 13.46 -13.32 7.56
CA ILE A 103 14.65 -12.97 8.34
C ILE A 103 14.43 -13.25 9.83
N LEU A 104 13.25 -12.92 10.35
CA LEU A 104 12.87 -13.21 11.73
C LEU A 104 12.54 -14.70 12.00
N GLY A 105 12.66 -15.57 10.99
CA GLY A 105 12.36 -17.00 11.12
C GLY A 105 10.91 -17.30 11.50
N THR A 106 9.95 -16.45 11.10
CA THR A 106 8.57 -16.53 11.54
C THR A 106 7.56 -16.34 10.40
N THR A 107 6.27 -16.29 10.71
CA THR A 107 5.19 -16.11 9.72
C THR A 107 4.76 -14.64 9.60
N LYS A 108 4.17 -14.27 8.47
CA LYS A 108 3.55 -12.94 8.29
C LYS A 108 2.51 -12.63 9.38
N LYS A 109 1.81 -13.65 9.87
CA LYS A 109 0.82 -13.49 10.94
C LYS A 109 1.48 -13.06 12.24
N SER A 110 2.66 -13.60 12.54
CA SER A 110 3.40 -13.31 13.76
C SER A 110 4.04 -11.91 13.77
N ILE A 111 4.25 -11.31 12.59
CA ILE A 111 4.76 -9.94 12.44
C ILE A 111 3.66 -8.92 12.14
N LYS A 112 2.40 -9.26 12.38
CA LYS A 112 1.28 -8.37 12.07
C LYS A 112 1.39 -7.01 12.74
N ASP A 113 1.88 -6.97 13.96
CA ASP A 113 2.11 -5.75 14.72
C ASP A 113 3.19 -4.84 14.10
N LEU A 114 4.27 -5.41 13.55
CA LEU A 114 5.28 -4.67 12.77
C LEU A 114 4.67 -4.13 11.47
N THR A 115 3.87 -4.94 10.79
CA THR A 115 3.17 -4.55 9.56
C THR A 115 2.19 -3.41 9.81
N ASP A 116 1.41 -3.48 10.88
CA ASP A 116 0.46 -2.44 11.26
C ASP A 116 1.18 -1.14 11.68
N GLU A 117 2.29 -1.27 12.41
CA GLU A 117 3.15 -0.15 12.78
C GLU A 117 3.73 0.53 11.53
N ALA A 118 4.23 -0.25 10.56
CA ALA A 118 4.74 0.28 9.30
C ALA A 118 3.67 1.05 8.51
N ARG A 119 2.42 0.55 8.49
CA ARG A 119 1.29 1.27 7.89
C ARG A 119 0.97 2.56 8.61
N ARG A 120 0.94 2.53 9.94
CA ARG A 120 0.67 3.70 10.79
C ARG A 120 1.74 4.79 10.56
N LEU A 121 3.00 4.42 10.63
CA LEU A 121 4.12 5.35 10.40
C LEU A 121 4.16 5.86 8.96
N GLY A 122 3.86 5.00 7.98
CA GLY A 122 3.75 5.41 6.58
C GLY A 122 2.58 6.36 6.30
N ALA A 123 1.56 6.39 7.17
CA ALA A 123 0.44 7.33 7.06
C ALA A 123 0.70 8.66 7.78
N THR A 124 1.59 8.67 8.76
CA THR A 124 1.83 9.81 9.69
C THR A 124 3.19 10.47 9.54
N THR A 125 4.07 9.93 8.71
CA THR A 125 5.41 10.48 8.45
C THR A 125 5.62 10.74 6.95
N SER A 126 6.78 11.26 6.57
CA SER A 126 7.19 11.45 5.16
C SER A 126 7.61 10.14 4.47
N TYR A 127 7.76 9.05 5.20
CA TYR A 127 8.14 7.75 4.67
C TYR A 127 6.91 6.94 4.25
N THR A 128 7.06 6.06 3.26
CA THR A 128 6.02 5.09 2.90
C THR A 128 6.05 3.88 3.84
N ALA A 129 4.95 3.13 3.93
CA ALA A 129 4.93 1.89 4.70
C ALA A 129 5.99 0.87 4.22
N ALA A 130 6.28 0.83 2.91
CA ALA A 130 7.33 -0.02 2.35
C ALA A 130 8.73 0.41 2.79
N GLN A 131 8.99 1.72 2.92
CA GLN A 131 10.26 2.25 3.44
C GLN A 131 10.41 1.94 4.93
N VAL A 132 9.34 2.09 5.71
CA VAL A 132 9.34 1.70 7.13
C VAL A 132 9.62 0.21 7.29
N THR A 133 9.00 -0.66 6.48
CA THR A 133 9.30 -2.10 6.51
C THR A 133 10.73 -2.39 6.07
N ALA A 134 11.30 -1.61 5.13
CA ALA A 134 12.73 -1.74 4.77
C ALA A 134 13.64 -1.44 5.96
N LEU A 135 13.35 -0.39 6.75
CA LEU A 135 14.07 -0.13 7.99
C LEU A 135 13.94 -1.30 8.98
N GLN A 136 12.75 -1.86 9.18
CA GLN A 136 12.54 -3.02 10.04
C GLN A 136 13.35 -4.25 9.58
N ILE A 137 13.51 -4.42 8.25
CA ILE A 137 14.36 -5.46 7.67
C ILE A 137 15.83 -5.24 8.03
N GLU A 138 16.34 -4.01 7.93
CA GLU A 138 17.73 -3.72 8.30
C GLU A 138 17.98 -3.96 9.79
N LEU A 139 17.07 -3.54 10.66
CA LEU A 139 17.15 -3.85 12.09
C LEU A 139 17.13 -5.37 12.36
N ALA A 140 16.27 -6.12 11.65
CA ALA A 140 16.24 -7.58 11.76
C ALA A 140 17.55 -8.25 11.31
N LYS A 141 18.19 -7.73 10.25
CA LYS A 141 19.52 -8.20 9.80
C LYS A 141 20.63 -7.93 10.82
N LEU A 142 20.50 -6.85 11.60
CA LEU A 142 21.39 -6.53 12.72
C LEU A 142 21.16 -7.42 13.94
N GLY A 143 20.18 -8.33 13.89
CA GLY A 143 19.90 -9.30 14.94
C GLY A 143 18.89 -8.85 15.99
N PHE A 144 18.22 -7.71 15.80
CA PHE A 144 17.18 -7.28 16.71
C PHE A 144 15.93 -8.17 16.64
N PHE A 145 15.34 -8.44 17.80
CA PHE A 145 14.09 -9.18 17.91
C PHE A 145 12.88 -8.29 17.57
N LYS A 146 11.76 -8.91 17.30
CA LYS A 146 10.53 -8.27 16.84
C LYS A 146 10.09 -7.10 17.77
N GLU A 147 10.17 -7.30 19.05
CA GLU A 147 9.79 -6.32 20.09
C GLU A 147 10.70 -5.09 20.05
N ASP A 148 12.01 -5.31 19.91
CA ASP A 148 13.00 -4.23 19.82
C ASP A 148 12.83 -3.44 18.53
N ILE A 149 12.66 -4.14 17.39
CA ILE A 149 12.39 -3.51 16.09
C ILE A 149 11.17 -2.59 16.19
N LYS A 150 10.09 -3.07 16.79
CA LYS A 150 8.86 -2.27 16.96
C LYS A 150 9.12 -1.02 17.81
N ALA A 151 9.84 -1.16 18.91
CA ALA A 151 10.13 -0.05 19.80
C ALA A 151 11.08 0.98 19.19
N MET A 152 12.09 0.52 18.42
CA MET A 152 13.12 1.38 17.83
C MET A 152 12.67 2.09 16.56
N THR A 153 11.83 1.46 15.74
CA THR A 153 11.43 1.97 14.41
C THR A 153 11.02 3.45 14.43
N PRO A 154 10.14 3.94 15.31
CA PRO A 154 9.75 5.37 15.33
C PRO A 154 10.90 6.32 15.61
N SER A 155 11.82 5.93 16.51
CA SER A 155 12.97 6.75 16.89
C SER A 155 14.01 6.82 15.79
N VAL A 156 14.30 5.69 15.14
CA VAL A 156 15.23 5.62 14.02
C VAL A 156 14.71 6.41 12.81
N LEU A 157 13.41 6.38 12.52
CA LEU A 157 12.81 7.24 11.48
C LEU A 157 12.98 8.73 11.77
N LYS A 158 12.76 9.14 13.02
CA LYS A 158 12.98 10.54 13.42
C LYS A 158 14.44 10.94 13.31
N PHE A 159 15.35 10.07 13.73
CA PHE A 159 16.79 10.27 13.62
C PHE A 159 17.21 10.41 12.16
N ALA A 160 16.83 9.46 11.29
CA ALA A 160 17.14 9.51 9.86
C ALA A 160 16.70 10.81 9.21
N LYS A 161 15.51 11.29 9.57
CA LYS A 161 14.99 12.58 9.08
C LYS A 161 15.75 13.79 9.63
N ALA A 162 16.15 13.73 10.90
CA ALA A 162 16.84 14.85 11.55
C ALA A 162 18.27 15.07 11.04
N VAL A 163 18.95 13.99 10.67
CA VAL A 163 20.34 14.04 10.16
C VAL A 163 20.42 13.91 8.63
N ASP A 164 19.26 13.89 7.95
CA ASP A 164 19.15 13.75 6.49
C ASP A 164 19.94 12.55 5.93
N THR A 165 19.79 11.38 6.58
CA THR A 165 20.43 10.14 6.16
C THR A 165 19.41 9.11 5.68
N ASP A 166 19.90 8.15 4.88
CA ASP A 166 19.05 7.03 4.47
C ASP A 166 18.74 6.07 5.63
N LEU A 167 17.66 5.28 5.47
CA LEU A 167 17.16 4.41 6.54
C LEU A 167 18.09 3.24 6.89
N ALA A 168 18.88 2.76 5.93
CA ALA A 168 19.83 1.67 6.19
C ALA A 168 21.00 2.16 7.04
N SER A 169 21.56 3.32 6.68
CA SER A 169 22.58 4.00 7.48
C SER A 169 22.07 4.35 8.88
N ALA A 170 20.84 4.86 8.99
CA ALA A 170 20.22 5.16 10.28
C ALA A 170 20.06 3.91 11.15
N ALA A 171 19.66 2.76 10.56
CA ALA A 171 19.56 1.49 11.27
C ALA A 171 20.93 1.05 11.82
N THR A 172 21.97 1.12 11.00
CA THR A 172 23.35 0.75 11.40
C THR A 172 23.91 1.64 12.51
N LEU A 173 23.57 2.94 12.51
CA LEU A 173 24.02 3.86 13.56
C LEU A 173 23.23 3.70 14.86
N ALA A 174 22.04 3.14 14.80
CA ALA A 174 21.16 2.93 15.96
C ALA A 174 21.36 1.55 16.62
N GLY A 175 21.98 0.58 15.93
CA GLY A 175 22.30 -0.77 16.40
C GLY A 175 23.74 -0.91 16.83
#